data_b3883bc779703e8bf9ceab1a8a85849f
#
_entry.id   b3883bc779703e8bf9ceab1a8a85849f
#
_cell.length_a   1.000
_cell.length_b   1.000
_cell.length_c   1.000
_cell.angle_alpha   90.00
_cell.angle_beta   90.00
_cell.angle_gamma   90.00
#
_symmetry.space_group_name_H-M   'P 1'
#
loop_
_entity.id
_entity.type
_entity.pdbx_description
1 polymer ?
#
loop_
_entity_poly.entity_id
_entity_poly.type
_entity_poly.pdbx_seq_one_letter_code
_entity_poly.pdbx_strand_id
1 'polypeptide(L)'
;IGSSIGSTMGQIAGLGASEVRIMVAAGAGAAIGGTFSAPIAGVLFAMEVILGGFASRSFGLVVVSSVAATAVVQSALGTEPSFSLVEQFTLVSNWEFGLYLGLGVITGIVALVYVWMVYQTEERFELWAIPFWAKALLGGLAVGVIGAFGSSHIFGIGHEGVELALAGALGVGTMAMLVILKMLATSITLGAGGSGGVFAPALFIGAMTGGVFGSVMGGLFPTVTASPGAYALVGAAAVFGAAA
;
A
#
# COMPACT_ATOMS: atom_id res chain seq x y z
N ILE A 1 11.33 -3.64 -9.02
CA ILE A 1 12.11 -3.14 -10.17
C ILE A 1 13.24 -2.23 -9.70
N GLY A 2 12.98 -1.14 -8.95
CA GLY A 2 14.03 -0.22 -8.49
C GLY A 2 15.15 -0.91 -7.73
N SER A 3 14.81 -1.80 -6.80
CA SER A 3 15.78 -2.61 -6.04
C SER A 3 16.62 -3.52 -6.95
N SER A 4 15.98 -4.12 -7.96
CA SER A 4 16.69 -4.99 -8.92
C SER A 4 17.69 -4.20 -9.76
N ILE A 5 17.32 -2.99 -10.21
CA ILE A 5 18.24 -2.09 -10.93
C ILE A 5 19.41 -1.72 -10.02
N GLY A 6 19.14 -1.31 -8.77
CA GLY A 6 20.18 -0.97 -7.79
C GLY A 6 21.14 -2.15 -7.53
N SER A 7 20.59 -3.36 -7.37
CA SER A 7 21.39 -4.58 -7.21
C SER A 7 22.29 -4.85 -8.42
N THR A 8 21.71 -4.81 -9.62
CA THR A 8 22.45 -5.07 -10.87
C THR A 8 23.56 -4.05 -11.06
N MET A 9 23.29 -2.77 -10.86
CA MET A 9 24.32 -1.72 -10.99
C MET A 9 25.46 -1.90 -9.96
N GLY A 10 25.12 -2.24 -8.72
CA GLY A 10 26.11 -2.51 -7.69
C GLY A 10 27.00 -3.72 -8.03
N GLN A 11 26.42 -4.78 -8.58
CA GLN A 11 27.15 -5.98 -9.00
C GLN A 11 28.06 -5.70 -10.21
N ILE A 12 27.57 -4.98 -11.21
CA ILE A 12 28.35 -4.58 -12.40
C ILE A 12 29.53 -3.69 -11.98
N ALA A 13 29.34 -2.82 -10.99
CA ALA A 13 30.38 -1.96 -10.46
C ALA A 13 31.39 -2.70 -9.55
N GLY A 14 31.21 -4.00 -9.30
CA GLY A 14 32.09 -4.81 -8.46
C GLY A 14 32.07 -4.42 -6.98
N LEU A 15 30.97 -3.84 -6.49
CA LEU A 15 30.82 -3.41 -5.11
C LEU A 15 30.69 -4.59 -4.15
N GLY A 16 31.11 -4.39 -2.90
CA GLY A 16 30.94 -5.39 -1.86
C GLY A 16 29.47 -5.59 -1.46
N ALA A 17 29.16 -6.71 -0.81
CA ALA A 17 27.78 -7.08 -0.46
C ALA A 17 27.06 -6.00 0.37
N SER A 18 27.76 -5.32 1.28
CA SER A 18 27.19 -4.20 2.07
C SER A 18 26.83 -2.99 1.22
N GLU A 19 27.63 -2.70 0.21
CA GLU A 19 27.40 -1.57 -0.71
C GLU A 19 26.28 -1.89 -1.71
N VAL A 20 26.25 -3.13 -2.21
CA VAL A 20 25.12 -3.61 -3.04
C VAL A 20 23.81 -3.52 -2.27
N ARG A 21 23.77 -3.85 -0.98
CA ARG A 21 22.58 -3.69 -0.15
C ARG A 21 22.12 -2.23 -0.06
N ILE A 22 23.04 -1.27 0.04
CA ILE A 22 22.72 0.17 0.01
C ILE A 22 22.15 0.56 -1.37
N MET A 23 22.73 0.06 -2.46
CA MET A 23 22.22 0.30 -3.81
C MET A 23 20.79 -0.26 -4.01
N VAL A 24 20.50 -1.44 -3.46
CA VAL A 24 19.16 -2.04 -3.43
C VAL A 24 18.19 -1.13 -2.69
N ALA A 25 18.57 -0.63 -1.51
CA ALA A 25 17.76 0.27 -0.71
C ALA A 25 17.53 1.62 -1.41
N ALA A 26 18.58 2.19 -1.99
CA ALA A 26 18.50 3.43 -2.78
C ALA A 26 17.53 3.29 -3.97
N GLY A 27 17.60 2.16 -4.70
CA GLY A 27 16.71 1.85 -5.79
C GLY A 27 15.25 1.66 -5.35
N ALA A 28 15.01 1.02 -4.19
CA ALA A 28 13.68 0.89 -3.60
C ALA A 28 13.11 2.25 -3.18
N GLY A 29 13.90 3.04 -2.46
CA GLY A 29 13.52 4.39 -2.04
C GLY A 29 13.21 5.31 -3.23
N ALA A 30 14.02 5.22 -4.30
CA ALA A 30 13.78 5.93 -5.56
C ALA A 30 12.46 5.53 -6.23
N ALA A 31 12.17 4.22 -6.26
CA ALA A 31 10.93 3.71 -6.86
C ALA A 31 9.69 4.18 -6.08
N ILE A 32 9.70 4.10 -4.76
CA ILE A 32 8.59 4.57 -3.92
C ILE A 32 8.45 6.09 -4.01
N GLY A 33 9.57 6.83 -3.84
CA GLY A 33 9.58 8.29 -3.93
C GLY A 33 9.04 8.80 -5.25
N GLY A 34 9.46 8.21 -6.37
CA GLY A 34 8.99 8.56 -7.71
C GLY A 34 7.54 8.17 -7.95
N THR A 35 7.14 6.93 -7.61
CA THR A 35 5.78 6.43 -7.87
C THR A 35 4.71 7.22 -7.11
N PHE A 36 4.98 7.57 -5.85
CA PHE A 36 4.01 8.25 -4.98
C PHE A 36 4.25 9.76 -4.85
N SER A 37 5.20 10.33 -5.58
CA SER A 37 5.66 11.72 -5.41
C SER A 37 6.00 12.06 -3.94
N ALA A 38 6.51 11.08 -3.20
CA ALA A 38 6.72 11.11 -1.76
C ALA A 38 8.17 10.70 -1.41
N PRO A 39 9.17 11.57 -1.65
CA PRO A 39 10.58 11.23 -1.46
C PRO A 39 10.92 10.86 -0.02
N ILE A 40 10.32 11.52 0.97
CA ILE A 40 10.53 11.23 2.39
C ILE A 40 10.05 9.81 2.72
N ALA A 41 8.87 9.41 2.26
CA ALA A 41 8.35 8.07 2.46
C ALA A 41 9.26 6.99 1.83
N GLY A 42 9.78 7.26 0.62
CA GLY A 42 10.75 6.38 -0.03
C GLY A 42 12.03 6.20 0.77
N VAL A 43 12.53 7.29 1.37
CA VAL A 43 13.73 7.23 2.25
C VAL A 43 13.45 6.42 3.51
N LEU A 44 12.37 6.72 4.22
CA LEU A 44 12.02 6.04 5.47
C LEU A 44 11.83 4.53 5.23
N PHE A 45 11.07 4.16 4.20
CA PHE A 45 10.90 2.77 3.81
C PHE A 45 12.23 2.05 3.53
N ALA A 46 13.10 2.66 2.74
CA ALA A 46 14.38 2.04 2.38
C ALA A 46 15.30 1.86 3.60
N MET A 47 15.29 2.83 4.52
CA MET A 47 16.09 2.79 5.74
C MET A 47 15.54 1.75 6.74
N GLU A 48 14.26 1.73 6.95
CA GLU A 48 13.60 0.88 7.95
C GLU A 48 13.46 -0.57 7.47
N VAL A 49 12.85 -0.76 6.30
CA VAL A 49 12.49 -2.10 5.83
C VAL A 49 13.66 -2.83 5.17
N ILE A 50 14.51 -2.13 4.39
CA ILE A 50 15.59 -2.79 3.64
C ILE A 50 16.89 -2.79 4.41
N LEU A 51 17.27 -1.66 5.01
CA LEU A 51 18.53 -1.55 5.72
C LEU A 51 18.43 -1.96 7.20
N GLY A 52 17.25 -1.85 7.79
CA GLY A 52 17.00 -2.18 9.19
C GLY A 52 17.57 -1.15 10.17
N GLY A 53 17.82 0.09 9.73
CA GLY A 53 18.32 1.15 10.59
C GLY A 53 18.81 2.39 9.85
N PHE A 54 18.96 3.49 10.59
CA PHE A 54 19.30 4.81 10.08
C PHE A 54 20.81 5.11 10.17
N ALA A 55 21.64 4.32 9.48
CA ALA A 55 23.07 4.58 9.44
C ALA A 55 23.37 5.82 8.57
N SER A 56 24.15 6.76 9.08
CA SER A 56 24.45 8.04 8.43
C SER A 56 25.09 7.90 7.04
N ARG A 57 25.89 6.86 6.82
CA ARG A 57 26.56 6.60 5.53
C ARG A 57 25.57 6.24 4.42
N SER A 58 24.56 5.45 4.71
CA SER A 58 23.55 5.02 3.74
C SER A 58 22.43 6.04 3.58
N PHE A 59 22.11 6.80 4.62
CA PHE A 59 21.02 7.77 4.63
C PHE A 59 21.14 8.80 3.49
N GLY A 60 22.30 9.45 3.36
CA GLY A 60 22.53 10.47 2.32
C GLY A 60 22.34 9.92 0.90
N LEU A 61 22.83 8.70 0.63
CA LEU A 61 22.70 8.07 -0.68
C LEU A 61 21.25 7.74 -1.01
N VAL A 62 20.48 7.22 -0.05
CA VAL A 62 19.07 6.91 -0.22
C VAL A 62 18.25 8.20 -0.42
N VAL A 63 18.55 9.26 0.34
CA VAL A 63 17.89 10.58 0.18
C VAL A 63 18.11 11.13 -1.22
N VAL A 64 19.36 11.20 -1.68
CA VAL A 64 19.69 11.72 -3.00
C VAL A 64 18.97 10.90 -4.10
N SER A 65 18.99 9.57 -3.98
CA SER A 65 18.33 8.69 -4.95
C SER A 65 16.81 8.91 -4.99
N SER A 66 16.15 8.96 -3.84
CA SER A 66 14.70 9.15 -3.74
C SER A 66 14.27 10.54 -4.24
N VAL A 67 14.98 11.60 -3.85
CA VAL A 67 14.68 12.96 -4.29
C VAL A 67 14.92 13.13 -5.79
N ALA A 68 16.05 12.63 -6.31
CA ALA A 68 16.34 12.69 -7.73
C ALA A 68 15.28 11.96 -8.58
N ALA A 69 14.89 10.74 -8.16
CA ALA A 69 13.85 9.99 -8.86
C ALA A 69 12.50 10.75 -8.84
N THR A 70 12.11 11.31 -7.69
CA THR A 70 10.89 12.12 -7.58
C THR A 70 10.95 13.35 -8.48
N ALA A 71 12.08 14.06 -8.50
CA ALA A 71 12.25 15.22 -9.38
C ALA A 71 12.16 14.87 -10.87
N VAL A 72 12.75 13.74 -11.29
CA VAL A 72 12.64 13.26 -12.67
C VAL A 72 11.20 12.92 -13.03
N VAL A 73 10.49 12.18 -12.15
CA VAL A 73 9.09 11.83 -12.39
C VAL A 73 8.21 13.08 -12.48
N GLN A 74 8.37 14.03 -11.56
CA GLN A 74 7.61 15.29 -11.56
C GLN A 74 7.92 16.14 -12.79
N SER A 75 9.15 16.16 -13.27
CA SER A 75 9.50 16.88 -14.48
C SER A 75 8.92 16.26 -15.76
N ALA A 76 8.71 14.94 -15.76
CA ALA A 76 8.22 14.20 -16.93
C ALA A 76 6.68 14.05 -16.96
N LEU A 77 6.07 13.83 -15.80
CA LEU A 77 4.65 13.51 -15.65
C LEU A 77 3.83 14.62 -14.96
N GLY A 78 4.48 15.67 -14.48
CA GLY A 78 3.84 16.74 -13.71
C GLY A 78 3.96 16.56 -12.19
N THR A 79 3.54 17.57 -11.45
CA THR A 79 3.63 17.64 -9.98
C THR A 79 2.35 17.18 -9.27
N GLU A 80 1.42 16.61 -10.01
CA GLU A 80 0.17 16.14 -9.43
C GLU A 80 0.44 15.04 -8.38
N PRO A 81 -0.24 15.10 -7.22
CA PRO A 81 -0.12 14.05 -6.22
C PRO A 81 -0.69 12.74 -6.75
N SER A 82 -0.17 11.62 -6.26
CA SER A 82 -0.61 10.28 -6.69
C SER A 82 -2.08 9.99 -6.41
N PHE A 83 -2.68 10.68 -5.46
CA PHE A 83 -4.12 10.63 -5.20
C PHE A 83 -4.68 12.04 -5.26
N SER A 84 -5.71 12.23 -6.10
CA SER A 84 -6.43 13.48 -6.22
C SER A 84 -7.29 13.69 -4.97
N LEU A 85 -6.91 14.64 -4.12
CA LEU A 85 -7.74 15.03 -2.98
C LEU A 85 -8.79 16.02 -3.48
N VAL A 86 -10.05 15.63 -3.44
CA VAL A 86 -11.18 16.47 -3.85
C VAL A 86 -11.41 17.61 -2.85
N GLU A 87 -11.08 17.37 -1.57
CA GLU A 87 -11.26 18.33 -0.49
C GLU A 87 -10.00 18.46 0.37
N GLN A 88 -9.81 19.65 0.95
CA GLN A 88 -8.82 19.83 2.02
C GLN A 88 -9.43 19.35 3.33
N PHE A 89 -8.89 18.26 3.89
CA PHE A 89 -9.35 17.75 5.15
C PHE A 89 -8.86 18.61 6.31
N THR A 90 -9.79 19.06 7.16
CA THR A 90 -9.50 19.83 8.36
C THR A 90 -10.10 19.12 9.57
N LEU A 91 -9.47 19.25 10.73
CA LEU A 91 -10.03 18.77 12.00
C LEU A 91 -11.29 19.57 12.34
N VAL A 92 -12.39 18.88 12.57
CA VAL A 92 -13.68 19.48 12.98
C VAL A 92 -13.72 19.68 14.50
N SER A 93 -13.13 18.74 15.24
CA SER A 93 -13.16 18.75 16.71
C SER A 93 -11.95 18.04 17.31
N ASN A 94 -11.55 18.44 18.52
CA ASN A 94 -10.51 17.73 19.30
C ASN A 94 -10.91 16.29 19.66
N TRP A 95 -12.20 15.97 19.68
CA TRP A 95 -12.69 14.59 19.91
C TRP A 95 -12.34 13.64 18.76
N GLU A 96 -12.02 14.16 17.58
CA GLU A 96 -11.53 13.33 16.45
C GLU A 96 -10.26 12.56 16.78
N PHE A 97 -9.39 13.06 17.65
CA PHE A 97 -8.21 12.31 18.09
C PHE A 97 -8.58 10.99 18.75
N GLY A 98 -9.68 10.96 19.53
CA GLY A 98 -10.22 9.74 20.07
C GLY A 98 -10.75 8.77 19.01
N LEU A 99 -11.40 9.31 17.97
CA LEU A 99 -11.87 8.52 16.84
C LEU A 99 -10.70 7.97 16.00
N TYR A 100 -9.66 8.76 15.78
CA TYR A 100 -8.44 8.29 15.09
C TYR A 100 -7.70 7.20 15.88
N LEU A 101 -7.69 7.27 17.20
CA LEU A 101 -7.16 6.20 18.04
C LEU A 101 -7.97 4.90 17.87
N GLY A 102 -9.30 5.01 17.87
CA GLY A 102 -10.18 3.87 17.57
C GLY A 102 -9.97 3.30 16.18
N LEU A 103 -9.83 4.17 15.17
CA LEU A 103 -9.49 3.76 13.80
C LEU A 103 -8.13 3.04 13.77
N GLY A 104 -7.12 3.55 14.50
CA GLY A 104 -5.79 2.91 14.59
C GLY A 104 -5.85 1.47 15.10
N VAL A 105 -6.68 1.21 16.13
CA VAL A 105 -6.88 -0.17 16.62
C VAL A 105 -7.54 -1.06 15.56
N ILE A 106 -8.59 -0.57 14.90
CA ILE A 106 -9.29 -1.34 13.86
C ILE A 106 -8.37 -1.62 12.68
N THR A 107 -7.66 -0.61 12.18
CA THR A 107 -6.72 -0.77 11.06
C THR A 107 -5.55 -1.68 11.41
N GLY A 108 -5.08 -1.66 12.66
CA GLY A 108 -4.08 -2.60 13.16
C GLY A 108 -4.58 -4.06 13.10
N ILE A 109 -5.81 -4.31 13.53
CA ILE A 109 -6.42 -5.66 13.43
C ILE A 109 -6.58 -6.06 11.95
N VAL A 110 -7.06 -5.15 11.11
CA VAL A 110 -7.22 -5.39 9.66
C VAL A 110 -5.88 -5.71 9.00
N ALA A 111 -4.82 -5.00 9.35
CA ALA A 111 -3.47 -5.26 8.86
C ALA A 111 -2.96 -6.65 9.29
N LEU A 112 -3.15 -7.02 10.57
CA LEU A 112 -2.79 -8.36 11.07
C LEU A 112 -3.54 -9.47 10.31
N VAL A 113 -4.84 -9.30 10.09
CA VAL A 113 -5.64 -10.27 9.31
C VAL A 113 -5.15 -10.35 7.87
N TYR A 114 -4.85 -9.21 7.25
CA TYR A 114 -4.34 -9.15 5.89
C TYR A 114 -3.00 -9.90 5.76
N VAL A 115 -2.03 -9.58 6.60
CA VAL A 115 -0.71 -10.21 6.61
C VAL A 115 -0.85 -11.72 6.88
N TRP A 116 -1.65 -12.10 7.87
CA TRP A 116 -1.93 -13.51 8.16
C TRP A 116 -2.54 -14.24 6.96
N MET A 117 -3.51 -13.64 6.27
CA MET A 117 -4.13 -14.22 5.08
C MET A 117 -3.12 -14.43 3.95
N VAL A 118 -2.22 -13.48 3.71
CA VAL A 118 -1.16 -13.60 2.70
C VAL A 118 -0.28 -14.80 3.02
N TYR A 119 0.28 -14.89 4.22
CA TYR A 119 1.17 -15.98 4.63
C TYR A 119 0.46 -17.35 4.59
N GLN A 120 -0.76 -17.44 5.12
CA GLN A 120 -1.52 -18.69 5.11
C GLN A 120 -1.86 -19.17 3.70
N THR A 121 -2.13 -18.25 2.80
CA THR A 121 -2.43 -18.59 1.41
C THR A 121 -1.18 -19.05 0.69
N GLU A 122 -0.05 -18.37 0.88
CA GLU A 122 1.25 -18.75 0.31
C GLU A 122 1.66 -20.15 0.78
N GLU A 123 1.61 -20.43 2.08
CA GLU A 123 1.92 -21.76 2.66
C GLU A 123 1.03 -22.86 2.06
N ARG A 124 -0.27 -22.60 1.92
CA ARG A 124 -1.20 -23.57 1.33
C ARG A 124 -0.90 -23.86 -0.14
N PHE A 125 -0.58 -22.84 -0.92
CA PHE A 125 -0.20 -23.02 -2.31
C PHE A 125 1.16 -23.73 -2.45
N GLU A 126 2.10 -23.53 -1.53
CA GLU A 126 3.37 -24.26 -1.51
C GLU A 126 3.16 -25.76 -1.31
N LEU A 127 2.26 -26.14 -0.41
CA LEU A 127 1.92 -27.55 -0.11
C LEU A 127 1.23 -28.28 -1.28
N TRP A 128 0.71 -27.56 -2.27
CA TRP A 128 0.08 -28.20 -3.42
C TRP A 128 1.12 -28.86 -4.33
N ALA A 129 1.04 -30.16 -4.48
CA ALA A 129 1.91 -30.97 -5.34
C ALA A 129 1.54 -30.85 -6.84
N ILE A 130 1.26 -29.63 -7.33
CA ILE A 130 0.94 -29.34 -8.73
C ILE A 130 2.00 -28.43 -9.34
N PRO A 131 2.22 -28.48 -10.68
CA PRO A 131 3.22 -27.64 -11.33
C PRO A 131 2.90 -26.15 -11.19
N PHE A 132 3.95 -25.32 -11.15
CA PHE A 132 3.86 -23.88 -10.94
C PHE A 132 2.87 -23.19 -11.89
N TRP A 133 2.90 -23.56 -13.19
CA TRP A 133 1.97 -22.97 -14.16
C TRP A 133 0.50 -23.25 -13.84
N ALA A 134 0.19 -24.42 -13.24
CA ALA A 134 -1.17 -24.75 -12.83
C ALA A 134 -1.63 -23.93 -11.61
N LYS A 135 -0.71 -23.66 -10.65
CA LYS A 135 -0.99 -22.75 -9.52
C LYS A 135 -1.32 -21.35 -10.04
N ALA A 136 -0.49 -20.83 -10.95
CA ALA A 136 -0.70 -19.50 -11.55
C ALA A 136 -2.03 -19.43 -12.34
N LEU A 137 -2.36 -20.48 -13.11
CA LEU A 137 -3.63 -20.54 -13.84
C LEU A 137 -4.85 -20.55 -12.90
N LEU A 138 -4.83 -21.41 -11.88
CA LEU A 138 -5.93 -21.51 -10.91
C LEU A 138 -6.08 -20.22 -10.08
N GLY A 139 -4.98 -19.64 -9.63
CA GLY A 139 -4.98 -18.37 -8.92
C GLY A 139 -5.49 -17.22 -9.78
N GLY A 140 -5.04 -17.12 -11.02
CA GLY A 140 -5.51 -16.12 -11.98
C GLY A 140 -7.00 -16.27 -12.31
N LEU A 141 -7.50 -17.49 -12.51
CA LEU A 141 -8.92 -17.77 -12.70
C LEU A 141 -9.75 -17.39 -11.46
N ALA A 142 -9.28 -17.74 -10.25
CA ALA A 142 -9.97 -17.39 -9.01
C ALA A 142 -10.09 -15.86 -8.86
N VAL A 143 -8.99 -15.12 -9.06
CA VAL A 143 -8.99 -13.64 -9.00
C VAL A 143 -9.86 -13.06 -10.11
N GLY A 144 -9.83 -13.63 -11.32
CA GLY A 144 -10.70 -13.23 -12.43
C GLY A 144 -12.18 -13.38 -12.10
N VAL A 145 -12.58 -14.51 -11.50
CA VAL A 145 -13.95 -14.76 -11.04
C VAL A 145 -14.35 -13.77 -9.93
N ILE A 146 -13.48 -13.56 -8.94
CA ILE A 146 -13.73 -12.59 -7.85
C ILE A 146 -13.97 -11.18 -8.43
N GLY A 147 -13.15 -10.75 -9.41
CA GLY A 147 -13.31 -9.44 -10.02
C GLY A 147 -14.53 -9.32 -10.95
N ALA A 148 -14.86 -10.38 -11.69
CA ALA A 148 -16.00 -10.36 -12.61
C ALA A 148 -17.36 -10.36 -11.87
N PHE A 149 -17.48 -11.12 -10.79
CA PHE A 149 -18.72 -11.26 -10.03
C PHE A 149 -18.79 -10.35 -8.79
N GLY A 150 -17.66 -9.90 -8.27
CA GLY A 150 -17.59 -9.03 -7.10
C GLY A 150 -17.49 -7.55 -7.52
N SER A 151 -16.32 -7.11 -7.91
CA SER A 151 -16.06 -5.73 -8.34
C SER A 151 -14.77 -5.62 -9.12
N SER A 152 -14.79 -4.87 -10.24
CA SER A 152 -13.60 -4.58 -11.05
C SER A 152 -12.56 -3.70 -10.32
N HIS A 153 -12.96 -2.95 -9.28
CA HIS A 153 -12.05 -2.09 -8.49
C HIS A 153 -10.97 -2.86 -7.71
N ILE A 154 -11.09 -4.20 -7.61
CA ILE A 154 -10.05 -5.03 -6.98
C ILE A 154 -8.83 -5.26 -7.87
N PHE A 155 -8.94 -5.06 -9.19
CA PHE A 155 -7.84 -5.28 -10.11
C PHE A 155 -6.76 -4.19 -10.00
N GLY A 156 -5.54 -4.57 -10.36
CA GLY A 156 -4.39 -3.67 -10.33
C GLY A 156 -4.11 -3.08 -8.94
N ILE A 157 -3.61 -1.86 -8.91
CA ILE A 157 -3.28 -1.13 -7.67
C ILE A 157 -4.52 -0.62 -6.93
N GLY A 158 -5.67 -0.54 -7.60
CA GLY A 158 -6.94 -0.06 -7.01
C GLY A 158 -7.02 1.46 -6.87
N HIS A 159 -6.30 2.22 -7.70
CA HIS A 159 -6.20 3.68 -7.63
C HIS A 159 -7.57 4.36 -7.66
N GLU A 160 -8.39 4.02 -8.64
CA GLU A 160 -9.76 4.54 -8.79
C GLU A 160 -10.63 4.31 -7.54
N GLY A 161 -10.54 3.09 -6.95
CA GLY A 161 -11.29 2.79 -5.74
C GLY A 161 -10.85 3.65 -4.55
N VAL A 162 -9.53 3.88 -4.40
CA VAL A 162 -9.01 4.76 -3.35
C VAL A 162 -9.50 6.20 -3.55
N GLU A 163 -9.45 6.73 -4.77
CA GLU A 163 -9.95 8.07 -5.07
C GLU A 163 -11.44 8.21 -4.77
N LEU A 164 -12.26 7.22 -5.16
CA LEU A 164 -13.69 7.20 -4.84
C LEU A 164 -13.96 7.15 -3.32
N ALA A 165 -13.12 6.42 -2.55
CA ALA A 165 -13.23 6.39 -1.10
C ALA A 165 -12.83 7.75 -0.47
N LEU A 166 -11.77 8.39 -0.97
CA LEU A 166 -11.33 9.72 -0.55
C LEU A 166 -12.38 10.78 -0.88
N ALA A 167 -13.08 10.66 -2.01
CA ALA A 167 -14.18 11.52 -2.40
C ALA A 167 -15.48 11.25 -1.63
N GLY A 168 -15.54 10.21 -0.77
CA GLY A 168 -16.75 9.81 -0.08
C GLY A 168 -17.87 9.29 -1.01
N ALA A 169 -17.52 8.89 -2.23
CA ALA A 169 -18.48 8.48 -3.26
C ALA A 169 -18.94 7.02 -3.13
N LEU A 170 -18.31 6.23 -2.25
CA LEU A 170 -18.63 4.82 -2.05
C LEU A 170 -19.53 4.61 -0.82
N GLY A 171 -20.53 3.73 -0.96
CA GLY A 171 -21.36 3.29 0.16
C GLY A 171 -20.59 2.38 1.13
N VAL A 172 -20.99 2.39 2.40
CA VAL A 172 -20.36 1.60 3.50
C VAL A 172 -20.28 0.12 3.14
N GLY A 173 -21.38 -0.47 2.63
CA GLY A 173 -21.42 -1.89 2.25
C GLY A 173 -20.45 -2.22 1.12
N THR A 174 -20.33 -1.34 0.12
CA THR A 174 -19.39 -1.52 -1.00
C THR A 174 -17.95 -1.47 -0.50
N MET A 175 -17.59 -0.48 0.33
CA MET A 175 -16.25 -0.37 0.89
C MET A 175 -15.89 -1.60 1.75
N ALA A 176 -16.80 -2.06 2.62
CA ALA A 176 -16.58 -3.25 3.45
C ALA A 176 -16.40 -4.52 2.60
N MET A 177 -17.19 -4.67 1.54
CA MET A 177 -17.02 -5.76 0.57
C MET A 177 -15.65 -5.68 -0.13
N LEU A 178 -15.25 -4.50 -0.56
CA LEU A 178 -13.98 -4.27 -1.26
C LEU A 178 -12.76 -4.59 -0.38
N VAL A 179 -12.81 -4.35 0.94
CA VAL A 179 -11.77 -4.79 1.89
C VAL A 179 -11.55 -6.30 1.77
N ILE A 180 -12.63 -7.07 1.90
CA ILE A 180 -12.57 -8.54 1.89
C ILE A 180 -12.09 -9.06 0.53
N LEU A 181 -12.68 -8.55 -0.56
CA LEU A 181 -12.33 -8.97 -1.92
C LEU A 181 -10.87 -8.66 -2.26
N LYS A 182 -10.36 -7.48 -1.85
CA LYS A 182 -8.97 -7.11 -2.10
C LYS A 182 -7.99 -7.96 -1.32
N MET A 183 -8.29 -8.26 -0.04
CA MET A 183 -7.49 -9.18 0.77
C MET A 183 -7.41 -10.55 0.11
N LEU A 184 -8.55 -11.12 -0.30
CA LEU A 184 -8.61 -12.42 -0.97
C LEU A 184 -7.83 -12.42 -2.29
N ALA A 185 -8.10 -11.44 -3.16
CA ALA A 185 -7.46 -11.34 -4.47
C ALA A 185 -5.93 -11.21 -4.34
N THR A 186 -5.45 -10.40 -3.41
CA THR A 186 -4.00 -10.22 -3.19
C THR A 186 -3.37 -11.48 -2.64
N SER A 187 -3.99 -12.11 -1.62
CA SER A 187 -3.48 -13.34 -1.01
C SER A 187 -3.41 -14.49 -2.03
N ILE A 188 -4.45 -14.65 -2.87
CA ILE A 188 -4.47 -15.66 -3.93
C ILE A 188 -3.41 -15.35 -5.00
N THR A 189 -3.26 -14.09 -5.40
CA THR A 189 -2.27 -13.69 -6.41
C THR A 189 -0.85 -14.03 -5.95
N LEU A 190 -0.50 -13.67 -4.72
CA LEU A 190 0.83 -13.93 -4.16
C LEU A 190 1.04 -15.41 -3.92
N GLY A 191 0.09 -16.09 -3.29
CA GLY A 191 0.16 -17.52 -3.03
C GLY A 191 0.27 -18.38 -4.30
N ALA A 192 -0.38 -17.97 -5.38
CA ALA A 192 -0.26 -18.65 -6.68
C ALA A 192 1.07 -18.38 -7.40
N GLY A 193 1.98 -17.60 -6.80
CA GLY A 193 3.27 -17.23 -7.38
C GLY A 193 3.20 -16.08 -8.36
N GLY A 194 2.12 -15.30 -8.34
CA GLY A 194 1.99 -14.09 -9.13
C GLY A 194 2.92 -12.99 -8.64
N SER A 195 3.47 -12.20 -9.57
CA SER A 195 4.27 -11.02 -9.25
C SER A 195 3.33 -9.89 -8.82
N GLY A 196 3.04 -9.78 -7.53
CA GLY A 196 2.22 -8.72 -6.94
C GLY A 196 2.95 -8.00 -5.82
N GLY A 197 2.53 -6.76 -5.53
CA GLY A 197 3.00 -6.00 -4.37
C GLY A 197 2.01 -6.09 -3.22
N VAL A 198 2.48 -6.00 -1.99
CA VAL A 198 1.64 -5.92 -0.79
C VAL A 198 1.25 -4.49 -0.44
N PHE A 199 2.02 -3.49 -0.89
CA PHE A 199 1.86 -2.09 -0.48
C PHE A 199 0.62 -1.41 -1.04
N ALA A 200 0.42 -1.44 -2.37
CA ALA A 200 -0.76 -0.83 -2.97
C ALA A 200 -2.08 -1.47 -2.48
N PRO A 201 -2.18 -2.81 -2.35
CA PRO A 201 -3.31 -3.43 -1.67
C PRO A 201 -3.50 -2.98 -0.22
N ALA A 202 -2.42 -2.80 0.57
CA ALA A 202 -2.52 -2.31 1.94
C ALA A 202 -3.12 -0.89 2.01
N LEU A 203 -2.66 0.02 1.13
CA LEU A 203 -3.23 1.36 0.99
C LEU A 203 -4.73 1.30 0.64
N PHE A 204 -5.10 0.46 -0.31
CA PHE A 204 -6.49 0.27 -0.72
C PHE A 204 -7.37 -0.25 0.43
N ILE A 205 -6.93 -1.34 1.09
CA ILE A 205 -7.64 -1.93 2.23
C ILE A 205 -7.81 -0.91 3.34
N GLY A 206 -6.76 -0.13 3.63
CA GLY A 206 -6.77 0.93 4.63
C GLY A 206 -7.73 2.06 4.28
N ALA A 207 -7.73 2.53 3.03
CA ALA A 207 -8.65 3.57 2.56
C ALA A 207 -10.12 3.12 2.70
N MET A 208 -10.43 1.89 2.26
CA MET A 208 -11.78 1.34 2.40
C MET A 208 -12.18 1.18 3.88
N THR A 209 -11.29 0.66 4.73
CA THR A 209 -11.55 0.49 6.17
C THR A 209 -11.77 1.84 6.85
N GLY A 210 -10.93 2.84 6.57
CA GLY A 210 -11.08 4.20 7.07
C GLY A 210 -12.36 4.86 6.60
N GLY A 211 -12.71 4.70 5.32
CA GLY A 211 -13.96 5.21 4.74
C GLY A 211 -15.22 4.60 5.39
N VAL A 212 -15.21 3.28 5.65
CA VAL A 212 -16.27 2.60 6.41
C VAL A 212 -16.40 3.21 7.80
N PHE A 213 -15.26 3.30 8.51
CA PHE A 213 -15.25 3.85 9.88
C PHE A 213 -15.75 5.30 9.90
N GLY A 214 -15.22 6.17 9.01
CA GLY A 214 -15.61 7.57 8.92
C GLY A 214 -17.10 7.75 8.60
N SER A 215 -17.64 6.93 7.69
CA SER A 215 -19.07 6.96 7.35
C SER A 215 -19.96 6.53 8.51
N VAL A 216 -19.56 5.48 9.26
CA VAL A 216 -20.31 5.01 10.45
C VAL A 216 -20.25 6.04 11.58
N MET A 217 -19.05 6.58 11.85
CA MET A 217 -18.88 7.58 12.90
C MET A 217 -19.57 8.90 12.54
N GLY A 218 -19.55 9.31 11.26
CA GLY A 218 -20.29 10.48 10.78
C GLY A 218 -21.80 10.35 10.96
N GLY A 219 -22.35 9.13 10.81
CA GLY A 219 -23.75 8.85 11.12
C GLY A 219 -24.10 8.90 12.60
N LEU A 220 -23.15 8.48 13.47
CA LEU A 220 -23.35 8.45 14.94
C LEU A 220 -23.05 9.81 15.59
N PHE A 221 -22.01 10.51 15.11
CA PHE A 221 -21.49 11.75 15.72
C PHE A 221 -21.26 12.85 14.67
N PRO A 222 -22.31 13.32 13.98
CA PRO A 222 -22.16 14.23 12.82
C PRO A 222 -21.52 15.57 13.14
N THR A 223 -21.55 16.01 14.39
CA THR A 223 -21.00 17.31 14.83
C THR A 223 -19.51 17.28 15.18
N VAL A 224 -18.92 16.09 15.31
CA VAL A 224 -17.53 15.90 15.76
C VAL A 224 -16.68 15.11 14.79
N THR A 225 -17.25 14.68 13.66
CA THR A 225 -16.60 13.80 12.70
C THR A 225 -16.35 14.55 11.39
N ALA A 226 -15.11 14.50 10.88
CA ALA A 226 -14.77 15.00 9.56
C ALA A 226 -15.41 14.13 8.45
N SER A 227 -15.18 14.52 7.19
CA SER A 227 -15.69 13.75 6.05
C SER A 227 -15.12 12.32 6.04
N PRO A 228 -15.87 11.32 5.51
CA PRO A 228 -15.39 9.93 5.40
C PRO A 228 -14.06 9.81 4.68
N GLY A 229 -13.77 10.72 3.72
CA GLY A 229 -12.50 10.78 3.00
C GLY A 229 -11.29 11.06 3.89
N ALA A 230 -11.46 11.88 4.94
CA ALA A 230 -10.39 12.13 5.91
C ALA A 230 -9.99 10.84 6.63
N TYR A 231 -10.98 10.07 7.08
CA TYR A 231 -10.75 8.77 7.70
C TYR A 231 -10.22 7.72 6.73
N ALA A 232 -10.62 7.79 5.45
CA ALA A 232 -10.07 6.94 4.40
C ALA A 232 -8.56 7.20 4.20
N LEU A 233 -8.14 8.45 4.20
CA LEU A 233 -6.73 8.83 4.08
C LEU A 233 -5.90 8.33 5.28
N VAL A 234 -6.39 8.56 6.50
CA VAL A 234 -5.74 8.10 7.73
C VAL A 234 -5.70 6.58 7.78
N GLY A 235 -6.80 5.92 7.40
CA GLY A 235 -6.88 4.46 7.33
C GLY A 235 -5.88 3.85 6.34
N ALA A 236 -5.73 4.47 5.16
CA ALA A 236 -4.73 4.06 4.17
C ALA A 236 -3.32 4.07 4.74
N ALA A 237 -2.93 5.19 5.40
CA ALA A 237 -1.63 5.32 6.04
C ALA A 237 -1.44 4.32 7.18
N ALA A 238 -2.48 4.10 8.00
CA ALA A 238 -2.41 3.23 9.17
C ALA A 238 -2.25 1.74 8.80
N VAL A 239 -3.03 1.22 7.83
CA VAL A 239 -2.87 -0.18 7.37
C VAL A 239 -1.55 -0.37 6.66
N PHE A 240 -1.13 0.60 5.84
CA PHE A 240 0.17 0.53 5.17
C PHE A 240 1.33 0.46 6.19
N GLY A 241 1.34 1.35 7.20
CA GLY A 241 2.39 1.36 8.22
C GLY A 241 2.36 0.14 9.14
N ALA A 242 1.20 -0.51 9.32
CA ALA A 242 1.08 -1.71 10.15
C ALA A 242 1.39 -3.01 9.37
N ALA A 243 1.32 -3.00 8.03
CA ALA A 243 1.57 -4.17 7.18
C ALA A 243 2.99 -4.18 6.56
N ALA A 244 3.73 -3.06 6.63
CA ALA A 244 5.10 -2.92 6.12
C ALA A 244 6.14 -3.42 7.13
#